data_899527934f251b12ddaaf8906ac1e49c
#
_entry.id   899527934f251b12ddaaf8906ac1e49c
#
_cell.length_a   1.000
_cell.length_b   1.000
_cell.length_c   1.000
_cell.angle_alpha   90.00
_cell.angle_beta   90.00
_cell.angle_gamma   90.00
#
_symmetry.space_group_name_H-M   'P 1'
#
loop_
_entity.id
_entity.type
_entity.pdbx_description
1 polymer ?
#
loop_
_entity_poly.entity_id
_entity_poly.type
_entity_poly.pdbx_seq_one_letter_code
_entity_poly.pdbx_strand_id
1 'polypeptide(L)'
;MIHKILEIQNCGRFLNYKPSEKEYGWNGIFSQKNTIYAENGSGKTTFTQILKSLSGNNCELVEKRKSLQSITPIRISILDDKNKKYVYQTNNWNNSIPFVEVYDSYYSESNIYIVSLGNYEFPSNFYDIIPHGYDLIREIKKWRHKRSNYATNIRNTNREIKLATDVIERKKLEGIRKKQQEKKDQFSIKVKDLEIQLDSQIEEIGKLYIEKANNYLRKFNPNLEIKESNKQGQQLVYYININGIEARSDATSIPLKHTLSEGDKSSLSLSFFLARLDLLPNIEKRIIVFDDPISSFDTRRRMMTISILSRIAKKSAQFFLLSHDINFIKEFCNRNPDSTNLKIVWRNESSVFVKHNINVETMTGITKDIYTLQNYLKNGAINDFEKREVIRCIRPVIEGIFRFKYLNEFTDKEWLGNFLEHIRNSDKDSPLYRLNDYYDELSDINDYCKQYHHSNPKYMEEPIFDEELRQFVQKTLNILAYI
;
A
#
# COMPACT_ATOMS: atom_id res chain seq x y z
N MET A 1 17.79 1.85 -6.18
CA MET A 1 16.32 2.07 -6.30
C MET A 1 15.76 1.21 -7.41
N ILE A 2 14.48 0.88 -7.37
CA ILE A 2 13.78 0.28 -8.52
C ILE A 2 13.54 1.40 -9.54
N HIS A 3 14.17 1.28 -10.70
CA HIS A 3 14.06 2.30 -11.72
C HIS A 3 12.89 2.04 -12.66
N LYS A 4 12.77 0.80 -13.18
CA LYS A 4 11.80 0.51 -14.23
C LYS A 4 11.27 -0.92 -14.17
N ILE A 5 9.97 -1.08 -14.37
CA ILE A 5 9.38 -2.37 -14.74
C ILE A 5 9.54 -2.55 -16.25
N LEU A 6 10.00 -3.72 -16.69
CA LEU A 6 10.09 -4.10 -18.09
C LEU A 6 8.92 -5.00 -18.50
N GLU A 7 8.55 -5.96 -17.63
CA GLU A 7 7.44 -6.88 -17.85
C GLU A 7 7.00 -7.55 -16.55
N ILE A 8 5.71 -7.90 -16.48
CA ILE A 8 5.13 -8.81 -15.48
C ILE A 8 4.18 -9.73 -16.24
N GLN A 9 4.48 -11.04 -16.24
CA GLN A 9 3.70 -12.06 -16.95
C GLN A 9 3.29 -13.17 -16.00
N ASN A 10 2.03 -13.59 -16.10
CA ASN A 10 1.46 -14.74 -15.39
C ASN A 10 1.54 -14.68 -13.86
N CYS A 11 1.58 -13.46 -13.29
CA CYS A 11 1.63 -13.25 -11.86
C CYS A 11 0.35 -12.55 -11.36
N GLY A 12 -0.49 -13.27 -10.61
CA GLY A 12 -1.77 -12.79 -10.15
C GLY A 12 -2.68 -12.39 -11.32
N ARG A 13 -3.12 -11.14 -11.33
CA ARG A 13 -3.90 -10.57 -12.44
C ARG A 13 -3.04 -9.95 -13.55
N PHE A 14 -1.73 -9.89 -13.41
CA PHE A 14 -0.83 -9.46 -14.48
C PHE A 14 -0.52 -10.64 -15.41
N LEU A 15 -1.35 -10.81 -16.45
CA LEU A 15 -1.20 -11.92 -17.41
C LEU A 15 -0.13 -11.61 -18.45
N ASN A 16 -0.15 -10.41 -19.01
CA ASN A 16 0.83 -10.00 -20.02
C ASN A 16 1.03 -8.48 -20.00
N TYR A 17 1.65 -7.98 -18.93
CA TYR A 17 1.88 -6.57 -18.78
C TYR A 17 3.30 -6.18 -19.23
N LYS A 18 3.36 -5.21 -20.18
CA LYS A 18 4.58 -4.48 -20.57
C LYS A 18 4.26 -3.00 -20.60
N PRO A 19 5.03 -2.15 -19.91
CA PRO A 19 4.81 -0.71 -19.93
C PRO A 19 4.89 -0.14 -21.35
N SER A 20 3.97 0.79 -21.67
CA SER A 20 3.90 1.44 -22.97
C SER A 20 3.41 2.88 -22.78
N GLU A 21 4.25 3.86 -23.09
CA GLU A 21 3.87 5.27 -23.04
C GLU A 21 2.68 5.59 -23.93
N LYS A 22 2.66 5.00 -25.12
CA LYS A 22 1.58 5.22 -26.11
C LYS A 22 0.24 4.65 -25.64
N GLU A 23 0.26 3.48 -24.98
CA GLU A 23 -0.95 2.75 -24.60
C GLU A 23 -1.46 3.11 -23.20
N TYR A 24 -0.54 3.33 -22.26
CA TYR A 24 -0.83 3.50 -20.84
C TYR A 24 -0.45 4.88 -20.29
N GLY A 25 0.14 5.76 -21.12
CA GLY A 25 0.66 7.05 -20.68
C GLY A 25 1.83 6.93 -19.70
N TRP A 26 2.44 5.73 -19.59
CA TRP A 26 3.55 5.45 -18.68
C TRP A 26 4.52 4.42 -19.25
N ASN A 27 5.80 4.75 -19.21
CA ASN A 27 6.89 3.96 -19.82
C ASN A 27 7.53 2.94 -18.87
N GLY A 28 6.99 2.75 -17.67
CA GLY A 28 7.49 1.82 -16.66
C GLY A 28 8.47 2.42 -15.65
N ILE A 29 8.82 3.71 -15.75
CA ILE A 29 9.80 4.37 -14.89
C ILE A 29 9.15 4.88 -13.60
N PHE A 30 9.74 4.52 -12.46
CA PHE A 30 9.38 5.03 -11.14
C PHE A 30 10.24 6.22 -10.75
N SER A 31 9.67 7.11 -9.94
CA SER A 31 10.39 8.19 -9.25
C SER A 31 10.82 7.77 -7.84
N GLN A 32 11.36 8.73 -7.08
CA GLN A 32 11.67 8.53 -5.67
C GLN A 32 10.38 8.31 -4.84
N LYS A 33 9.27 9.01 -5.18
CA LYS A 33 7.97 8.84 -4.55
C LYS A 33 6.95 8.38 -5.58
N ASN A 34 6.24 7.32 -5.27
CA ASN A 34 5.26 6.72 -6.17
C ASN A 34 3.97 6.46 -5.43
N THR A 35 2.84 6.86 -6.01
CA THR A 35 1.53 6.51 -5.52
C THR A 35 0.83 5.62 -6.55
N ILE A 36 0.13 4.60 -6.06
CA ILE A 36 -0.56 3.62 -6.89
C ILE A 36 -1.99 3.47 -6.36
N TYR A 37 -2.93 4.11 -7.04
CA TYR A 37 -4.35 3.87 -6.78
C TYR A 37 -4.79 2.57 -7.46
N ALA A 38 -5.56 1.76 -6.77
CA ALA A 38 -6.14 0.58 -7.39
C ALA A 38 -7.31 0.04 -6.57
N GLU A 39 -8.38 -0.33 -7.20
CA GLU A 39 -9.53 -0.96 -6.57
C GLU A 39 -9.16 -2.32 -5.96
N ASN A 40 -10.00 -2.83 -5.06
CA ASN A 40 -9.76 -4.11 -4.46
C ASN A 40 -9.75 -5.22 -5.53
N GLY A 41 -8.81 -6.15 -5.39
CA GLY A 41 -8.64 -7.25 -6.33
C GLY A 41 -7.94 -6.88 -7.66
N SER A 42 -7.52 -5.63 -7.90
CA SER A 42 -6.87 -5.24 -9.16
C SER A 42 -5.37 -5.57 -9.26
N GLY A 43 -4.74 -6.08 -8.18
CA GLY A 43 -3.34 -6.54 -8.23
C GLY A 43 -2.37 -5.77 -7.34
N LYS A 44 -2.84 -4.86 -6.44
CA LYS A 44 -1.99 -4.15 -5.45
C LYS A 44 -1.07 -5.11 -4.70
N THR A 45 -1.67 -6.04 -3.97
CA THR A 45 -0.93 -7.00 -3.15
C THR A 45 -0.02 -7.90 -3.98
N THR A 46 -0.39 -8.22 -5.24
CA THR A 46 0.51 -8.96 -6.13
C THR A 46 1.78 -8.16 -6.38
N PHE A 47 1.66 -6.88 -6.73
CA PHE A 47 2.82 -6.02 -6.95
C PHE A 47 3.67 -5.86 -5.67
N THR A 48 3.03 -5.63 -4.54
CA THR A 48 3.70 -5.55 -3.23
C THR A 48 4.50 -6.81 -2.90
N GLN A 49 3.92 -7.99 -3.16
CA GLN A 49 4.62 -9.26 -2.93
C GLN A 49 5.76 -9.53 -3.93
N ILE A 50 5.66 -9.03 -5.15
CA ILE A 50 6.80 -9.04 -6.10
C ILE A 50 7.98 -8.26 -5.50
N LEU A 51 7.75 -7.06 -4.97
CA LEU A 51 8.79 -6.24 -4.35
C LEU A 51 9.38 -6.92 -3.10
N LYS A 52 8.53 -7.50 -2.27
CA LYS A 52 8.93 -8.23 -1.06
C LYS A 52 9.76 -9.48 -1.39
N SER A 53 9.34 -10.23 -2.40
CA SER A 53 10.07 -11.41 -2.91
C SER A 53 11.46 -11.04 -3.44
N LEU A 54 11.54 -9.95 -4.20
CA LEU A 54 12.78 -9.45 -4.77
C LEU A 54 13.81 -9.06 -3.70
N SER A 55 13.35 -8.55 -2.53
CA SER A 55 14.22 -8.17 -1.42
C SER A 55 14.86 -9.39 -0.74
N GLY A 56 14.05 -10.34 -0.33
CA GLY A 56 14.48 -11.47 0.47
C GLY A 56 14.87 -12.72 -0.34
N ASN A 57 14.81 -12.66 -1.67
CA ASN A 57 14.84 -13.83 -2.55
C ASN A 57 13.83 -14.92 -2.12
N ASN A 58 12.71 -14.50 -1.52
CA ASN A 58 11.64 -15.39 -1.12
C ASN A 58 10.71 -15.67 -2.30
N CYS A 59 11.10 -16.61 -3.11
CA CYS A 59 10.42 -16.95 -4.36
C CYS A 59 9.00 -17.47 -4.15
N GLU A 60 8.72 -18.09 -3.01
CA GLU A 60 7.40 -18.64 -2.65
C GLU A 60 6.28 -17.57 -2.70
N LEU A 61 6.60 -16.31 -2.35
CA LEU A 61 5.66 -15.20 -2.40
C LEU A 61 5.13 -14.90 -3.81
N VAL A 62 5.96 -15.11 -4.82
CA VAL A 62 5.61 -14.96 -6.24
C VAL A 62 5.02 -16.24 -6.80
N GLU A 63 5.62 -17.40 -6.49
CA GLU A 63 5.20 -18.71 -6.98
C GLU A 63 3.73 -19.01 -6.63
N LYS A 64 3.32 -18.76 -5.38
CA LYS A 64 1.93 -18.90 -4.92
C LYS A 64 0.94 -17.97 -5.63
N ARG A 65 1.41 -17.03 -6.44
CA ARG A 65 0.61 -16.08 -7.22
C ARG A 65 0.60 -16.34 -8.71
N LYS A 66 0.95 -17.55 -9.14
CA LYS A 66 0.80 -17.91 -10.55
C LYS A 66 -0.65 -17.72 -10.98
N SER A 67 -0.84 -17.07 -12.12
CA SER A 67 -2.18 -16.83 -12.68
C SER A 67 -2.87 -18.16 -13.00
N LEU A 68 -4.11 -18.31 -12.53
CA LEU A 68 -4.88 -19.57 -12.66
C LEU A 68 -5.12 -19.96 -14.12
N GLN A 69 -5.20 -18.98 -15.01
CA GLN A 69 -5.46 -19.19 -16.45
C GLN A 69 -4.21 -19.47 -17.28
N SER A 70 -3.02 -19.41 -16.67
CA SER A 70 -1.77 -19.51 -17.43
C SER A 70 -1.10 -20.87 -17.31
N ILE A 71 -0.79 -21.46 -18.44
CA ILE A 71 0.02 -22.67 -18.57
C ILE A 71 1.51 -22.33 -18.47
N THR A 72 1.90 -21.14 -18.95
CA THR A 72 3.30 -20.71 -18.97
C THR A 72 3.81 -20.25 -17.59
N PRO A 73 5.12 -20.33 -17.32
CA PRO A 73 5.68 -19.91 -16.05
C PRO A 73 5.59 -18.38 -15.85
N ILE A 74 5.70 -17.97 -14.59
CA ILE A 74 5.78 -16.55 -14.23
C ILE A 74 7.09 -15.98 -14.78
N ARG A 75 7.00 -14.76 -15.34
CA ARG A 75 8.17 -13.98 -15.73
C ARG A 75 8.02 -12.54 -15.29
N ILE A 76 8.99 -12.03 -14.54
CA ILE A 76 9.03 -10.65 -14.08
C ILE A 76 10.41 -10.08 -14.39
N SER A 77 10.46 -8.86 -14.88
CA SER A 77 11.71 -8.21 -15.25
C SER A 77 11.70 -6.75 -14.80
N ILE A 78 12.69 -6.39 -13.99
CA ILE A 78 12.82 -5.07 -13.33
C ILE A 78 14.24 -4.57 -13.53
N LEU A 79 14.42 -3.26 -13.68
CA LEU A 79 15.73 -2.59 -13.68
C LEU A 79 15.89 -1.74 -12.42
N ASP A 80 17.09 -1.67 -11.90
CA ASP A 80 17.46 -0.68 -10.90
C ASP A 80 18.02 0.61 -11.54
N ASP A 81 18.33 1.60 -10.72
CA ASP A 81 18.92 2.88 -11.10
C ASP A 81 20.35 2.79 -11.67
N LYS A 82 20.99 1.63 -11.58
CA LYS A 82 22.29 1.31 -12.18
C LYS A 82 22.14 0.46 -13.45
N ASN A 83 20.94 0.33 -13.99
CA ASN A 83 20.58 -0.53 -15.13
C ASN A 83 20.86 -2.03 -14.91
N LYS A 84 21.00 -2.47 -13.66
CA LYS A 84 21.08 -3.89 -13.35
C LYS A 84 19.70 -4.52 -13.49
N LYS A 85 19.64 -5.63 -14.22
CA LYS A 85 18.40 -6.36 -14.49
C LYS A 85 18.16 -7.45 -13.46
N TYR A 86 16.96 -7.44 -12.87
CA TYR A 86 16.43 -8.45 -11.97
C TYR A 86 15.34 -9.21 -12.70
N VAL A 87 15.50 -10.50 -12.81
CA VAL A 87 14.58 -11.38 -13.55
C VAL A 87 14.12 -12.51 -12.64
N TYR A 88 12.81 -12.63 -12.48
CA TYR A 88 12.19 -13.82 -11.94
C TYR A 88 11.81 -14.76 -13.10
N GLN A 89 12.38 -15.93 -13.09
CA GLN A 89 12.13 -16.98 -14.09
C GLN A 89 12.45 -18.35 -13.47
N THR A 90 11.76 -19.41 -13.87
CA THR A 90 11.96 -20.76 -13.33
C THR A 90 11.96 -20.82 -11.80
N ASN A 91 10.97 -20.12 -11.21
CA ASN A 91 10.73 -20.04 -9.77
C ASN A 91 11.90 -19.46 -8.96
N ASN A 92 12.74 -18.64 -9.59
CA ASN A 92 13.85 -17.99 -8.88
C ASN A 92 14.16 -16.60 -9.41
N TRP A 93 14.71 -15.72 -8.54
CA TRP A 93 15.31 -14.46 -8.95
C TRP A 93 16.79 -14.66 -9.27
N ASN A 94 17.26 -14.06 -10.34
CA ASN A 94 18.69 -14.06 -10.68
C ASN A 94 19.53 -13.23 -9.69
N ASN A 95 18.94 -12.26 -9.01
CA ASN A 95 19.54 -11.38 -8.00
C ASN A 95 18.47 -10.85 -7.06
N SER A 96 18.87 -10.26 -5.92
CA SER A 96 17.99 -9.57 -4.99
C SER A 96 18.37 -8.10 -4.82
N ILE A 97 17.38 -7.27 -4.45
CA ILE A 97 17.58 -5.88 -4.03
C ILE A 97 17.47 -5.86 -2.50
N PRO A 98 18.53 -5.56 -1.77
CA PRO A 98 18.46 -5.49 -0.31
C PRO A 98 17.62 -4.29 0.15
N PHE A 99 17.14 -4.35 1.40
CA PHE A 99 16.52 -3.21 2.10
C PHE A 99 15.18 -2.74 1.52
N VAL A 100 14.27 -3.65 1.21
CA VAL A 100 12.86 -3.33 0.93
C VAL A 100 12.02 -3.65 2.15
N GLU A 101 11.35 -2.62 2.70
CA GLU A 101 10.48 -2.72 3.85
C GLU A 101 9.03 -2.59 3.41
N VAL A 102 8.21 -3.57 3.75
CA VAL A 102 6.83 -3.66 3.27
C VAL A 102 5.86 -3.73 4.44
N TYR A 103 4.95 -2.77 4.51
CA TYR A 103 3.75 -2.82 5.33
C TYR A 103 2.58 -3.33 4.47
N ASP A 104 2.04 -4.47 4.83
CA ASP A 104 0.92 -5.13 4.16
C ASP A 104 0.04 -5.87 5.19
N SER A 105 -1.07 -6.46 4.75
CA SER A 105 -1.95 -7.26 5.61
C SER A 105 -1.22 -8.45 6.25
N TYR A 106 -0.26 -9.06 5.55
CA TYR A 106 0.55 -10.14 6.10
C TYR A 106 1.47 -9.66 7.23
N TYR A 107 2.02 -8.45 7.10
CA TYR A 107 2.76 -7.84 8.20
C TYR A 107 1.85 -7.67 9.43
N SER A 108 0.65 -7.15 9.23
CA SER A 108 -0.32 -6.94 10.30
C SER A 108 -0.68 -8.25 10.99
N GLU A 109 -1.03 -9.27 10.24
CA GLU A 109 -1.36 -10.60 10.79
C GLU A 109 -0.18 -11.22 11.56
N SER A 110 1.03 -11.14 11.01
CA SER A 110 2.23 -11.72 11.61
C SER A 110 2.68 -11.01 12.90
N ASN A 111 2.40 -9.72 13.05
CA ASN A 111 2.92 -8.93 14.18
C ASN A 111 1.90 -8.68 15.29
N ILE A 112 0.59 -8.71 15.01
CA ILE A 112 -0.46 -8.57 16.04
C ILE A 112 -0.66 -9.88 16.79
N TYR A 113 -0.56 -11.03 16.12
CA TYR A 113 -0.90 -12.34 16.69
C TYR A 113 0.25 -13.08 17.37
N ILE A 114 1.48 -12.58 17.29
CA ILE A 114 2.65 -13.18 17.96
C ILE A 114 2.55 -13.11 19.48
N VAL A 115 1.75 -12.21 20.00
CA VAL A 115 1.45 -12.13 21.44
C VAL A 115 0.68 -13.37 21.95
N SER A 116 0.18 -14.26 21.07
CA SER A 116 -0.68 -15.37 21.46
C SER A 116 -0.10 -16.79 21.30
N LEU A 117 1.11 -16.95 20.78
CA LEU A 117 1.68 -18.28 20.57
C LEU A 117 2.92 -18.50 21.42
N GLY A 118 2.75 -19.26 22.50
CA GLY A 118 3.77 -19.63 23.49
C GLY A 118 4.96 -20.47 22.99
N ASN A 119 5.43 -20.29 21.76
CA ASN A 119 6.61 -20.93 21.19
C ASN A 119 7.54 -19.91 20.54
N TYR A 120 8.64 -19.61 21.16
CA TYR A 120 10.01 -19.23 20.76
C TYR A 120 10.28 -18.52 19.39
N GLU A 121 9.34 -17.93 18.71
CA GLU A 121 9.63 -17.19 17.49
C GLU A 121 9.18 -15.73 17.64
N PHE A 122 10.17 -14.84 17.92
CA PHE A 122 10.00 -13.44 17.56
C PHE A 122 9.70 -13.36 16.06
N PRO A 123 8.88 -12.39 15.62
CA PRO A 123 8.76 -12.12 14.20
C PRO A 123 10.17 -12.06 13.61
N SER A 124 10.38 -12.74 12.52
CA SER A 124 11.69 -12.76 11.84
C SER A 124 12.26 -11.35 11.62
N ASN A 125 11.39 -10.36 11.50
CA ASN A 125 11.70 -8.96 11.31
C ASN A 125 12.10 -8.17 12.58
N PHE A 126 11.89 -8.71 13.79
CA PHE A 126 12.41 -8.09 15.01
C PHE A 126 13.94 -8.17 15.09
N TYR A 127 14.52 -9.26 14.60
CA TYR A 127 15.96 -9.44 14.59
C TYR A 127 16.71 -8.49 13.63
N ASP A 128 15.99 -7.87 12.67
CA ASP A 128 16.56 -6.86 11.78
C ASP A 128 16.94 -5.57 12.50
N ILE A 129 16.25 -5.26 13.60
CA ILE A 129 16.51 -4.05 14.40
C ILE A 129 17.56 -4.27 15.49
N ILE A 130 17.93 -5.53 15.76
CA ILE A 130 18.98 -5.88 16.74
C ILE A 130 20.34 -5.78 16.03
N PRO A 131 21.30 -5.01 16.55
CA PRO A 131 22.64 -4.95 15.99
C PRO A 131 23.25 -6.35 15.86
N HIS A 132 23.63 -6.76 14.67
CA HIS A 132 24.12 -8.11 14.37
C HIS A 132 23.20 -9.27 14.78
N GLY A 133 21.88 -9.02 14.96
CA GLY A 133 20.94 -10.03 15.45
C GLY A 133 20.92 -11.32 14.62
N TYR A 134 20.88 -11.20 13.28
CA TYR A 134 20.96 -12.37 12.41
C TYR A 134 22.30 -13.11 12.47
N ASP A 135 23.40 -12.39 12.63
CA ASP A 135 24.72 -13.01 12.74
C ASP A 135 24.83 -13.80 14.04
N LEU A 136 24.32 -13.24 15.16
CA LEU A 136 24.26 -13.94 16.45
C LEU A 136 23.38 -15.19 16.35
N ILE A 137 22.20 -15.11 15.75
CA ILE A 137 21.31 -16.27 15.56
C ILE A 137 21.96 -17.33 14.69
N ARG A 138 22.62 -16.94 13.60
CA ARG A 138 23.34 -17.87 12.72
C ARG A 138 24.48 -18.58 13.45
N GLU A 139 25.23 -17.83 14.25
CA GLU A 139 26.29 -18.36 15.09
C GLU A 139 25.73 -19.34 16.15
N ILE A 140 24.67 -18.97 16.85
CA ILE A 140 24.01 -19.85 17.85
C ILE A 140 23.54 -21.15 17.18
N LYS A 141 22.86 -21.08 16.02
CA LYS A 141 22.41 -22.27 15.26
C LYS A 141 23.59 -23.16 14.89
N LYS A 142 24.68 -22.58 14.39
CA LYS A 142 25.92 -23.30 14.01
C LYS A 142 26.53 -24.02 15.20
N TRP A 143 26.66 -23.37 16.34
CA TRP A 143 27.24 -23.97 17.53
C TRP A 143 26.31 -25.00 18.20
N ARG A 144 25.01 -24.79 18.20
CA ARG A 144 24.01 -25.77 18.63
C ARG A 144 24.10 -27.05 17.78
N HIS A 145 24.22 -26.91 16.46
CA HIS A 145 24.40 -28.06 15.55
C HIS A 145 25.68 -28.83 15.87
N LYS A 146 26.81 -28.16 16.03
CA LYS A 146 28.08 -28.81 16.43
C LYS A 146 27.93 -29.54 17.77
N ARG A 147 27.32 -28.91 18.78
CA ARG A 147 27.04 -29.53 20.08
C ARG A 147 26.19 -30.79 19.96
N SER A 148 25.16 -30.76 19.11
CA SER A 148 24.29 -31.92 18.83
C SER A 148 25.04 -33.07 18.19
N ASN A 149 25.92 -32.79 17.22
CA ASN A 149 26.74 -33.80 16.57
C ASN A 149 27.69 -34.51 17.58
N TYR A 150 28.33 -33.72 18.47
CA TYR A 150 29.14 -34.31 19.53
C TYR A 150 28.33 -35.13 20.53
N ALA A 151 27.10 -34.70 20.85
CA ALA A 151 26.20 -35.51 21.70
C ALA A 151 25.86 -36.86 21.05
N THR A 152 25.66 -36.88 19.74
CA THR A 152 25.43 -38.12 18.97
C THR A 152 26.69 -39.01 18.97
N ASN A 153 27.87 -38.42 18.73
CA ASN A 153 29.13 -39.15 18.79
C ASN A 153 29.39 -39.79 20.15
N ILE A 154 29.13 -39.06 21.24
CA ILE A 154 29.24 -39.59 22.61
C ILE A 154 28.30 -40.77 22.82
N ARG A 155 27.05 -40.71 22.31
CA ARG A 155 26.11 -41.86 22.38
C ARG A 155 26.64 -43.09 21.65
N ASN A 156 27.22 -42.89 20.47
CA ASN A 156 27.80 -43.98 19.68
C ASN A 156 29.02 -44.58 20.39
N THR A 157 29.96 -43.73 20.83
CA THR A 157 31.15 -44.20 21.60
C THR A 157 30.74 -44.93 22.89
N ASN A 158 29.69 -44.47 23.58
CA ASN A 158 29.15 -45.18 24.75
C ASN A 158 28.60 -46.59 24.40
N ARG A 159 28.01 -46.75 23.21
CA ARG A 159 27.58 -48.08 22.74
C ARG A 159 28.78 -48.99 22.43
N GLU A 160 29.81 -48.43 21.78
CA GLU A 160 31.05 -49.14 21.48
C GLU A 160 31.78 -49.57 22.76
N ILE A 161 31.86 -48.69 23.79
CA ILE A 161 32.43 -49.04 25.10
C ILE A 161 31.69 -50.21 25.77
N LYS A 162 30.35 -50.26 25.61
CA LYS A 162 29.56 -51.37 26.18
C LYS A 162 29.80 -52.69 25.46
N LEU A 163 30.18 -52.66 24.19
CA LEU A 163 30.42 -53.85 23.35
C LEU A 163 31.88 -54.31 23.40
N ALA A 164 32.82 -53.45 23.80
CA ALA A 164 34.24 -53.77 23.86
C ALA A 164 34.54 -54.81 24.95
N THR A 165 35.11 -55.91 24.53
CA THR A 165 35.54 -56.99 25.42
C THR A 165 37.02 -56.87 25.83
N ASP A 166 37.83 -56.15 25.03
CA ASP A 166 39.26 -55.90 25.33
C ASP A 166 39.42 -54.65 26.23
N VAL A 167 40.25 -54.83 27.29
CA VAL A 167 40.51 -53.75 28.27
C VAL A 167 41.28 -52.57 27.66
N ILE A 168 42.15 -52.80 26.72
CA ILE A 168 42.96 -51.76 26.06
C ILE A 168 42.09 -50.95 25.14
N GLU A 169 41.26 -51.63 24.33
CA GLU A 169 40.29 -50.96 23.46
C GLU A 169 39.29 -50.11 24.25
N ARG A 170 38.76 -50.64 25.34
CA ARG A 170 37.83 -49.91 26.23
C ARG A 170 38.46 -48.63 26.78
N LYS A 171 39.72 -48.68 27.28
CA LYS A 171 40.44 -47.48 27.74
C LYS A 171 40.62 -46.44 26.63
N LYS A 172 40.91 -46.89 25.41
CA LYS A 172 41.04 -45.99 24.24
C LYS A 172 39.73 -45.28 23.93
N LEU A 173 38.62 -46.00 23.91
CA LEU A 173 37.28 -45.46 23.67
C LEU A 173 36.83 -44.49 24.79
N GLU A 174 37.17 -44.79 26.05
CA GLU A 174 36.93 -43.89 27.19
C GLU A 174 37.71 -42.57 27.01
N GLY A 175 38.92 -42.60 26.53
CA GLY A 175 39.73 -41.42 26.20
C GLY A 175 39.10 -40.59 25.06
N ILE A 176 38.59 -41.25 24.03
CA ILE A 176 37.87 -40.60 22.95
C ILE A 176 36.59 -39.93 23.48
N ARG A 177 35.80 -40.64 24.27
CA ARG A 177 34.58 -40.11 24.91
C ARG A 177 34.87 -38.87 25.75
N LYS A 178 35.96 -38.89 26.55
CA LYS A 178 36.36 -37.74 27.37
C LYS A 178 36.63 -36.48 26.49
N LYS A 179 37.42 -36.65 25.44
CA LYS A 179 37.70 -35.56 24.47
C LYS A 179 36.45 -35.06 23.78
N GLN A 180 35.53 -35.95 23.42
CA GLN A 180 34.23 -35.55 22.84
C GLN A 180 33.38 -34.76 23.84
N GLN A 181 33.37 -35.18 25.11
CA GLN A 181 32.65 -34.45 26.17
C GLN A 181 33.22 -33.06 26.41
N GLU A 182 34.55 -32.92 26.49
CA GLU A 182 35.23 -31.64 26.63
C GLU A 182 34.87 -30.68 25.47
N LYS A 183 34.85 -31.18 24.23
CA LYS A 183 34.41 -30.38 23.06
C LYS A 183 32.94 -29.99 23.14
N LYS A 184 32.05 -30.91 23.51
CA LYS A 184 30.63 -30.62 23.71
C LYS A 184 30.43 -29.54 24.76
N ASP A 185 31.18 -29.57 25.86
CA ASP A 185 31.07 -28.59 26.97
C ASP A 185 31.58 -27.20 26.52
N GLN A 186 32.70 -27.14 25.78
CA GLN A 186 33.19 -25.92 25.16
C GLN A 186 32.13 -25.29 24.25
N PHE A 187 31.44 -26.08 23.42
CA PHE A 187 30.38 -25.57 22.56
C PHE A 187 29.14 -25.12 23.37
N SER A 188 28.83 -25.79 24.48
CA SER A 188 27.75 -25.42 25.38
C SER A 188 28.00 -24.06 26.04
N ILE A 189 29.23 -23.80 26.46
CA ILE A 189 29.64 -22.50 27.00
C ILE A 189 29.50 -21.43 25.92
N LYS A 190 30.04 -21.68 24.72
CA LYS A 190 29.94 -20.70 23.61
C LYS A 190 28.52 -20.39 23.19
N VAL A 191 27.62 -21.37 23.17
CA VAL A 191 26.19 -21.16 22.90
C VAL A 191 25.58 -20.29 24.00
N LYS A 192 25.87 -20.58 25.27
CA LYS A 192 25.35 -19.83 26.40
C LYS A 192 25.79 -18.37 26.38
N ASP A 193 27.06 -18.10 26.07
CA ASP A 193 27.60 -16.74 25.98
C ASP A 193 26.91 -15.93 24.86
N LEU A 194 26.70 -16.54 23.69
CA LEU A 194 26.01 -15.90 22.56
C LEU A 194 24.53 -15.68 22.87
N GLU A 195 23.88 -16.60 23.58
CA GLU A 195 22.49 -16.46 24.02
C GLU A 195 22.36 -15.29 25.04
N ILE A 196 23.28 -15.16 25.98
CA ILE A 196 23.31 -14.03 26.94
C ILE A 196 23.47 -12.69 26.18
N GLN A 197 24.40 -12.62 25.21
CA GLN A 197 24.59 -11.42 24.40
C GLN A 197 23.31 -11.06 23.63
N LEU A 198 22.68 -12.04 22.98
CA LEU A 198 21.43 -11.83 22.24
C LEU A 198 20.30 -11.38 23.18
N ASP A 199 20.15 -12.02 24.35
CA ASP A 199 19.13 -11.70 25.33
C ASP A 199 19.27 -10.26 25.85
N SER A 200 20.50 -9.81 26.13
CA SER A 200 20.75 -8.43 26.57
C SER A 200 20.35 -7.41 25.50
N GLN A 201 20.70 -7.67 24.24
CA GLN A 201 20.32 -6.79 23.14
C GLN A 201 18.80 -6.79 22.90
N ILE A 202 18.15 -7.94 23.00
CA ILE A 202 16.69 -8.06 22.89
C ILE A 202 16.01 -7.22 23.97
N GLU A 203 16.50 -7.24 25.20
CA GLU A 203 15.89 -6.48 26.30
C GLU A 203 16.02 -4.98 26.09
N GLU A 204 17.21 -4.50 25.70
CA GLU A 204 17.47 -3.08 25.44
C GLU A 204 16.65 -2.56 24.26
N ILE A 205 16.74 -3.24 23.12
CA ILE A 205 16.04 -2.85 21.89
C ILE A 205 14.53 -3.04 22.04
N GLY A 206 14.09 -4.07 22.77
CA GLY A 206 12.68 -4.33 23.02
C GLY A 206 12.00 -3.18 23.77
N LYS A 207 12.63 -2.65 24.82
CA LYS A 207 12.13 -1.48 25.56
C LYS A 207 11.99 -0.27 24.63
N LEU A 208 13.05 0.03 23.87
CA LEU A 208 13.05 1.15 22.93
C LEU A 208 12.00 0.98 21.81
N TYR A 209 11.81 -0.25 21.33
CA TYR A 209 10.81 -0.58 20.31
C TYR A 209 9.39 -0.33 20.82
N ILE A 210 9.08 -0.77 22.06
CA ILE A 210 7.78 -0.53 22.70
C ILE A 210 7.56 0.96 22.94
N GLU A 211 8.55 1.68 23.44
CA GLU A 211 8.46 3.13 23.62
C GLU A 211 8.12 3.85 22.33
N LYS A 212 8.84 3.54 21.24
CA LYS A 212 8.57 4.12 19.93
C LYS A 212 7.21 3.72 19.39
N ALA A 213 6.81 2.45 19.53
CA ALA A 213 5.49 1.98 19.11
C ALA A 213 4.38 2.71 19.87
N ASN A 214 4.51 2.89 21.19
CA ASN A 214 3.57 3.68 21.99
C ASN A 214 3.54 5.16 21.59
N ASN A 215 4.67 5.75 21.17
CA ASN A 215 4.71 7.11 20.66
C ASN A 215 3.88 7.28 19.38
N TYR A 216 3.84 6.29 18.51
CA TYR A 216 2.96 6.27 17.34
C TYR A 216 1.53 5.91 17.71
N LEU A 217 1.34 4.92 18.57
CA LEU A 217 0.03 4.43 18.98
C LEU A 217 -0.81 5.54 19.64
N ARG A 218 -0.22 6.36 20.51
CA ARG A 218 -0.88 7.54 21.09
C ARG A 218 -1.40 8.54 20.06
N LYS A 219 -0.79 8.62 18.86
CA LYS A 219 -1.26 9.48 17.77
C LYS A 219 -2.45 8.88 17.03
N PHE A 220 -2.51 7.55 16.91
CA PHE A 220 -3.58 6.86 16.21
C PHE A 220 -4.73 6.49 17.13
N ASN A 221 -4.43 5.98 18.30
CA ASN A 221 -5.41 5.54 19.31
C ASN A 221 -4.87 5.73 20.73
N PRO A 222 -5.18 6.86 21.39
CA PRO A 222 -4.70 7.14 22.73
C PRO A 222 -5.24 6.19 23.82
N ASN A 223 -6.26 5.41 23.52
CA ASN A 223 -6.87 4.45 24.44
C ASN A 223 -6.14 3.11 24.50
N LEU A 224 -5.15 2.92 23.63
CA LEU A 224 -4.33 1.72 23.58
C LEU A 224 -2.91 2.04 24.05
N GLU A 225 -2.35 1.17 24.86
CA GLU A 225 -0.96 1.22 25.30
C GLU A 225 -0.36 -0.18 25.29
N ILE A 226 0.85 -0.32 24.73
CA ILE A 226 1.64 -1.54 24.80
C ILE A 226 2.44 -1.50 26.10
N LYS A 227 2.27 -2.49 26.97
CA LYS A 227 3.06 -2.66 28.18
C LYS A 227 3.98 -3.86 28.07
N GLU A 228 5.19 -3.71 28.57
CA GLU A 228 6.14 -4.79 28.68
C GLU A 228 5.73 -5.68 29.85
N SER A 229 5.73 -6.99 29.67
CA SER A 229 5.64 -7.94 30.76
C SER A 229 7.01 -8.42 31.17
N ASN A 230 7.09 -8.90 32.39
CA ASN A 230 8.27 -9.56 32.91
C ASN A 230 8.65 -10.79 32.06
N LYS A 231 9.95 -10.99 31.91
CA LYS A 231 10.56 -12.15 31.26
C LYS A 231 9.94 -13.46 31.76
N GLN A 232 9.17 -14.15 30.95
CA GLN A 232 8.87 -15.57 31.19
C GLN A 232 9.84 -16.42 30.33
N GLY A 233 10.95 -16.83 30.92
CA GLY A 233 12.01 -17.53 30.21
C GLY A 233 12.75 -16.62 29.21
N GLN A 234 12.87 -17.01 27.94
CA GLN A 234 13.51 -16.23 26.87
C GLN A 234 12.51 -15.39 26.03
N GLN A 235 11.30 -15.15 26.52
CA GLN A 235 10.26 -14.43 25.79
C GLN A 235 10.00 -13.05 26.39
N LEU A 236 10.03 -12.01 25.56
CA LEU A 236 9.38 -10.73 25.83
C LEU A 236 7.89 -10.91 25.53
N VAL A 237 7.07 -10.92 26.55
CA VAL A 237 5.61 -10.97 26.44
C VAL A 237 5.11 -9.54 26.56
N TYR A 238 4.34 -9.07 25.56
CA TYR A 238 3.71 -7.76 25.60
C TYR A 238 2.27 -7.90 26.08
N TYR A 239 1.82 -6.94 26.88
CA TYR A 239 0.40 -6.75 27.21
C TYR A 239 -0.11 -5.51 26.49
N ILE A 240 -1.38 -5.54 26.14
CA ILE A 240 -2.05 -4.36 25.61
C ILE A 240 -3.02 -3.87 26.68
N ASN A 241 -2.84 -2.64 27.11
CA ASN A 241 -3.79 -1.95 27.95
C ASN A 241 -4.83 -1.26 27.06
N ILE A 242 -6.11 -1.57 27.29
CA ILE A 242 -7.25 -1.00 26.58
C ILE A 242 -8.09 -0.25 27.60
N ASN A 243 -8.13 1.08 27.53
CA ASN A 243 -8.88 1.92 28.47
C ASN A 243 -8.56 1.65 29.96
N GLY A 244 -7.31 1.35 30.28
CA GLY A 244 -6.87 1.05 31.66
C GLY A 244 -7.02 -0.43 32.05
N ILE A 245 -7.56 -1.28 31.21
CA ILE A 245 -7.75 -2.73 31.45
C ILE A 245 -6.67 -3.50 30.69
N GLU A 246 -5.91 -4.34 31.38
CA GLU A 246 -4.90 -5.18 30.76
C GLU A 246 -5.55 -6.36 30.02
N ALA A 247 -5.36 -6.40 28.72
CA ALA A 247 -5.71 -7.55 27.88
C ALA A 247 -4.47 -8.44 27.70
N ARG A 248 -4.54 -9.66 28.25
CA ARG A 248 -3.46 -10.65 28.18
C ARG A 248 -3.72 -11.62 27.02
N SER A 249 -2.64 -12.09 26.43
CA SER A 249 -2.69 -13.07 25.33
C SER A 249 -2.52 -14.51 25.79
N ASP A 250 -2.45 -14.77 27.10
CA ASP A 250 -2.33 -16.13 27.62
C ASP A 250 -3.65 -16.91 27.51
N ALA A 251 -3.56 -18.24 27.53
CA ALA A 251 -4.66 -19.16 27.23
C ALA A 251 -5.86 -19.09 28.22
N THR A 252 -5.80 -18.25 29.26
CA THR A 252 -6.83 -18.09 30.27
C THR A 252 -7.69 -16.84 30.08
N SER A 253 -7.34 -15.96 29.12
CA SER A 253 -8.05 -14.72 28.84
C SER A 253 -8.66 -14.71 27.42
N ILE A 254 -9.63 -13.83 27.18
CA ILE A 254 -10.22 -13.64 25.86
C ILE A 254 -9.09 -13.27 24.89
N PRO A 255 -8.90 -14.01 23.77
CA PRO A 255 -7.85 -13.72 22.82
C PRO A 255 -7.93 -12.29 22.32
N LEU A 256 -6.82 -11.56 22.30
CA LEU A 256 -6.70 -10.19 21.79
C LEU A 256 -7.33 -10.01 20.41
N LYS A 257 -7.32 -11.08 19.60
CA LYS A 257 -7.94 -11.11 18.28
C LYS A 257 -9.43 -10.73 18.30
N HIS A 258 -10.14 -11.08 19.35
CA HIS A 258 -11.58 -10.83 19.50
C HIS A 258 -11.89 -9.59 20.33
N THR A 259 -10.89 -9.04 21.03
CA THR A 259 -11.04 -7.85 21.88
C THR A 259 -10.80 -6.54 21.14
N LEU A 260 -9.90 -6.56 20.14
CA LEU A 260 -9.53 -5.38 19.36
C LEU A 260 -10.45 -5.20 18.15
N SER A 261 -10.93 -3.97 17.93
CA SER A 261 -11.58 -3.60 16.68
C SER A 261 -10.59 -3.64 15.51
N GLU A 262 -11.07 -3.67 14.28
CA GLU A 262 -10.18 -3.63 13.09
C GLU A 262 -9.35 -2.34 13.04
N GLY A 263 -9.90 -1.19 13.49
CA GLY A 263 -9.17 0.06 13.62
C GLY A 263 -8.07 0.02 14.67
N ASP A 264 -8.29 -0.71 15.78
CA ASP A 264 -7.28 -0.90 16.83
C ASP A 264 -6.14 -1.79 16.33
N LYS A 265 -6.47 -2.88 15.64
CA LYS A 265 -5.49 -3.78 15.01
C LYS A 265 -4.63 -3.04 14.00
N SER A 266 -5.25 -2.23 13.14
CA SER A 266 -4.55 -1.41 12.15
C SER A 266 -3.64 -0.38 12.82
N SER A 267 -4.12 0.30 13.87
CA SER A 267 -3.33 1.28 14.64
C SER A 267 -2.11 0.63 15.30
N LEU A 268 -2.31 -0.53 15.93
CA LEU A 268 -1.25 -1.29 16.59
C LEU A 268 -0.19 -1.79 15.59
N SER A 269 -0.64 -2.42 14.51
CA SER A 269 0.23 -2.94 13.45
C SER A 269 1.07 -1.84 12.81
N LEU A 270 0.42 -0.72 12.45
CA LEU A 270 1.11 0.42 11.85
C LEU A 270 2.12 1.03 12.84
N SER A 271 1.78 1.12 14.13
CA SER A 271 2.67 1.62 15.17
C SER A 271 3.92 0.76 15.32
N PHE A 272 3.78 -0.56 15.28
CA PHE A 272 4.92 -1.49 15.29
C PHE A 272 5.80 -1.34 14.05
N PHE A 273 5.21 -1.22 12.87
CA PHE A 273 5.98 -1.03 11.64
C PHE A 273 6.76 0.28 11.64
N LEU A 274 6.13 1.38 12.08
CA LEU A 274 6.76 2.68 12.15
C LEU A 274 7.89 2.72 13.20
N ALA A 275 7.67 2.10 14.36
CA ALA A 275 8.70 1.94 15.39
C ALA A 275 9.91 1.15 14.86
N ARG A 276 9.66 0.08 14.09
CA ARG A 276 10.70 -0.68 13.42
C ARG A 276 11.48 0.19 12.43
N LEU A 277 10.81 0.97 11.59
CA LEU A 277 11.48 1.87 10.65
C LEU A 277 12.37 2.90 11.36
N ASP A 278 11.96 3.40 12.53
CA ASP A 278 12.75 4.35 13.33
C ASP A 278 14.02 3.71 13.93
N LEU A 279 14.04 2.40 14.11
CA LEU A 279 15.17 1.64 14.66
C LEU A 279 16.09 1.07 13.58
N LEU A 280 15.60 0.94 12.36
CA LEU A 280 16.40 0.42 11.25
C LEU A 280 17.50 1.43 10.85
N PRO A 281 18.75 0.96 10.69
CA PRO A 281 19.82 1.81 10.18
C PRO A 281 19.63 2.13 8.70
N ASN A 282 20.15 3.27 8.26
CA ASN A 282 20.26 3.67 6.86
C ASN A 282 18.90 3.70 6.11
N ILE A 283 17.89 4.33 6.69
CA ILE A 283 16.57 4.48 6.05
C ILE A 283 16.68 5.15 4.66
N GLU A 284 17.70 6.00 4.48
CA GLU A 284 18.02 6.68 3.21
C GLU A 284 18.49 5.73 2.10
N LYS A 285 18.78 4.47 2.42
CA LYS A 285 19.12 3.42 1.45
C LYS A 285 17.99 2.41 1.24
N ARG A 286 16.85 2.59 1.95
CA ARG A 286 15.74 1.62 1.94
C ARG A 286 14.63 2.03 0.98
N ILE A 287 14.00 1.04 0.39
CA ILE A 287 12.75 1.15 -0.36
C ILE A 287 11.62 0.84 0.61
N ILE A 288 10.72 1.79 0.83
CA ILE A 288 9.61 1.65 1.76
C ILE A 288 8.30 1.53 0.99
N VAL A 289 7.54 0.51 1.29
CA VAL A 289 6.27 0.19 0.62
C VAL A 289 5.15 0.11 1.65
N PHE A 290 4.07 0.86 1.43
CA PHE A 290 2.83 0.76 2.20
C PHE A 290 1.69 0.29 1.30
N ASP A 291 1.08 -0.85 1.64
CA ASP A 291 -0.09 -1.41 0.97
C ASP A 291 -1.32 -1.25 1.87
N ASP A 292 -2.22 -0.33 1.51
CA ASP A 292 -3.44 0.03 2.23
C ASP A 292 -3.23 0.30 3.75
N PRO A 293 -2.40 1.29 4.13
CA PRO A 293 -2.03 1.52 5.53
C PRO A 293 -3.15 2.10 6.39
N ILE A 294 -4.29 2.46 5.81
CA ILE A 294 -5.39 3.18 6.48
C ILE A 294 -6.71 2.41 6.51
N SER A 295 -6.70 1.10 6.25
CA SER A 295 -7.92 0.31 6.37
C SER A 295 -8.55 0.55 7.75
N SER A 296 -9.83 0.95 7.78
CA SER A 296 -10.62 1.22 9.00
C SER A 296 -10.23 2.47 9.81
N PHE A 297 -9.53 3.46 9.21
CA PHE A 297 -9.17 4.71 9.90
C PHE A 297 -10.21 5.82 9.67
N ASP A 298 -10.50 6.58 10.73
CA ASP A 298 -11.26 7.83 10.66
C ASP A 298 -10.43 8.98 10.03
N THR A 299 -11.07 10.11 9.75
CA THR A 299 -10.45 11.28 9.11
C THR A 299 -9.22 11.78 9.87
N ARG A 300 -9.27 11.83 11.21
CA ARG A 300 -8.16 12.30 12.02
C ARG A 300 -6.94 11.39 11.91
N ARG A 301 -7.14 10.07 12.05
CA ARG A 301 -6.08 9.06 11.91
C ARG A 301 -5.47 9.08 10.51
N ARG A 302 -6.31 9.28 9.47
CA ARG A 302 -5.85 9.42 8.07
C ARG A 302 -4.90 10.60 7.90
N MET A 303 -5.25 11.79 8.39
CA MET A 303 -4.41 12.99 8.30
C MET A 303 -3.08 12.84 9.04
N MET A 304 -3.09 12.19 10.21
CA MET A 304 -1.88 11.89 10.97
C MET A 304 -0.99 10.89 10.20
N THR A 305 -1.58 9.85 9.62
CA THR A 305 -0.88 8.86 8.81
C THR A 305 -0.20 9.53 7.62
N ILE A 306 -0.91 10.37 6.85
CA ILE A 306 -0.33 11.12 5.72
C ILE A 306 0.90 11.94 6.15
N SER A 307 0.80 12.64 7.28
CA SER A 307 1.91 13.43 7.81
C SER A 307 3.14 12.59 8.13
N ILE A 308 2.93 11.41 8.71
CA ILE A 308 4.01 10.47 9.04
C ILE A 308 4.60 9.87 7.77
N LEU A 309 3.76 9.38 6.85
CA LEU A 309 4.21 8.79 5.59
C LEU A 309 4.97 9.79 4.72
N SER A 310 4.53 11.06 4.66
CA SER A 310 5.25 12.11 3.93
C SER A 310 6.65 12.36 4.47
N ARG A 311 6.85 12.26 5.79
CA ARG A 311 8.19 12.38 6.41
C ARG A 311 9.08 11.19 6.08
N ILE A 312 8.52 9.98 6.09
CA ILE A 312 9.23 8.75 5.72
C ILE A 312 9.61 8.80 4.23
N ALA A 313 8.68 9.20 3.37
CA ALA A 313 8.91 9.33 1.94
C ALA A 313 10.06 10.28 1.60
N LYS A 314 10.23 11.36 2.37
CA LYS A 314 11.35 12.30 2.19
C LYS A 314 12.71 11.74 2.61
N LYS A 315 12.72 10.78 3.55
CA LYS A 315 13.94 10.22 4.12
C LYS A 315 14.40 8.94 3.43
N SER A 316 13.49 8.19 2.83
CA SER A 316 13.78 6.89 2.21
C SER A 316 14.42 7.03 0.82
N ALA A 317 15.19 6.03 0.39
CA ALA A 317 15.72 5.96 -0.97
C ALA A 317 14.61 5.99 -2.01
N GLN A 318 13.53 5.24 -1.76
CA GLN A 318 12.36 5.20 -2.61
C GLN A 318 11.13 4.85 -1.78
N PHE A 319 9.99 5.40 -2.18
CA PHE A 319 8.74 5.25 -1.44
C PHE A 319 7.60 4.87 -2.39
N PHE A 320 6.81 3.88 -1.97
CA PHE A 320 5.61 3.44 -2.64
C PHE A 320 4.43 3.48 -1.69
N LEU A 321 3.37 4.17 -2.08
CA LEU A 321 2.08 4.17 -1.39
C LEU A 321 1.03 3.57 -2.31
N LEU A 322 0.50 2.42 -1.93
CA LEU A 322 -0.61 1.77 -2.61
C LEU A 322 -1.87 1.94 -1.77
N SER A 323 -2.99 2.33 -2.38
CA SER A 323 -4.27 2.38 -1.69
C SER A 323 -5.45 2.25 -2.65
N HIS A 324 -6.57 1.74 -2.12
CA HIS A 324 -7.88 1.77 -2.78
C HIS A 324 -8.66 3.05 -2.45
N ASP A 325 -8.15 3.90 -1.55
CA ASP A 325 -8.76 5.18 -1.20
C ASP A 325 -8.12 6.32 -2.01
N ILE A 326 -8.83 6.78 -3.01
CA ILE A 326 -8.36 7.84 -3.91
C ILE A 326 -8.14 9.17 -3.18
N ASN A 327 -8.96 9.50 -2.17
CA ASN A 327 -8.83 10.75 -1.42
C ASN A 327 -7.58 10.72 -0.54
N PHE A 328 -7.25 9.56 0.04
CA PHE A 328 -6.01 9.39 0.79
C PHE A 328 -4.77 9.58 -0.11
N ILE A 329 -4.78 8.99 -1.30
CA ILE A 329 -3.73 9.19 -2.30
C ILE A 329 -3.65 10.67 -2.70
N LYS A 330 -4.77 11.34 -2.96
CA LYS A 330 -4.82 12.76 -3.32
C LYS A 330 -4.19 13.64 -2.24
N GLU A 331 -4.57 13.44 -0.99
CA GLU A 331 -4.04 14.21 0.13
C GLU A 331 -2.53 13.98 0.34
N PHE A 332 -2.05 12.74 0.12
CA PHE A 332 -0.61 12.46 0.13
C PHE A 332 0.10 13.18 -1.01
N CYS A 333 -0.44 13.16 -2.23
CA CYS A 333 0.12 13.85 -3.40
C CYS A 333 0.15 15.36 -3.22
N ASN A 334 -0.87 15.96 -2.60
CA ASN A 334 -0.87 17.40 -2.29
C ASN A 334 0.32 17.82 -1.41
N ARG A 335 0.78 16.94 -0.52
CA ARG A 335 1.98 17.16 0.31
C ARG A 335 3.28 16.74 -0.36
N ASN A 336 3.20 15.97 -1.43
CA ASN A 336 4.32 15.41 -2.17
C ASN A 336 4.06 15.55 -3.68
N PRO A 337 4.07 16.79 -4.24
CA PRO A 337 3.68 17.06 -5.62
C PRO A 337 4.64 16.46 -6.66
N ASP A 338 5.84 16.07 -6.24
CA ASP A 338 6.87 15.39 -7.03
C ASP A 338 6.66 13.87 -7.17
N SER A 339 5.52 13.34 -6.71
CA SER A 339 5.20 11.92 -6.79
C SER A 339 4.79 11.50 -8.20
N THR A 340 5.27 10.34 -8.65
CA THR A 340 4.70 9.66 -9.82
C THR A 340 3.39 8.99 -9.42
N ASN A 341 2.31 9.38 -10.10
CA ASN A 341 0.97 8.90 -9.81
C ASN A 341 0.53 7.88 -10.85
N LEU A 342 0.21 6.69 -10.38
CA LEU A 342 -0.19 5.54 -11.20
C LEU A 342 -1.53 4.98 -10.72
N LYS A 343 -2.20 4.28 -11.63
CA LYS A 343 -3.39 3.49 -11.34
C LYS A 343 -3.22 2.09 -11.91
N ILE A 344 -3.65 1.06 -11.16
CA ILE A 344 -3.78 -0.29 -11.71
C ILE A 344 -5.22 -0.49 -12.17
N VAL A 345 -5.39 -0.80 -13.44
CA VAL A 345 -6.69 -1.05 -14.08
C VAL A 345 -6.71 -2.38 -14.79
N TRP A 346 -7.91 -2.94 -14.99
CA TRP A 346 -8.10 -4.14 -15.80
C TRP A 346 -8.31 -3.73 -17.27
N ARG A 347 -7.42 -4.15 -18.15
CA ARG A 347 -7.51 -3.93 -19.61
C ARG A 347 -7.01 -5.17 -20.35
N ASN A 348 -7.68 -5.54 -21.43
CA ASN A 348 -7.27 -6.64 -22.32
C ASN A 348 -6.90 -7.91 -21.52
N GLU A 349 -7.79 -8.30 -20.62
CA GLU A 349 -7.66 -9.51 -19.76
C GLU A 349 -6.45 -9.48 -18.81
N SER A 350 -5.81 -8.34 -18.59
CA SER A 350 -4.67 -8.19 -17.69
C SER A 350 -4.77 -6.95 -16.83
N SER A 351 -4.25 -7.01 -15.63
CA SER A 351 -3.95 -5.80 -14.86
C SER A 351 -2.78 -5.07 -15.52
N VAL A 352 -2.92 -3.75 -15.64
CA VAL A 352 -1.89 -2.88 -16.21
C VAL A 352 -1.74 -1.62 -15.38
N PHE A 353 -0.53 -1.07 -15.34
CA PHE A 353 -0.30 0.24 -14.76
C PHE A 353 -0.55 1.31 -15.82
N VAL A 354 -1.31 2.33 -15.45
CA VAL A 354 -1.56 3.51 -16.28
C VAL A 354 -1.17 4.77 -15.51
N LYS A 355 -0.79 5.83 -16.24
CA LYS A 355 -0.61 7.14 -15.62
C LYS A 355 -1.92 7.63 -15.01
N HIS A 356 -1.88 8.20 -13.83
CA HIS A 356 -3.06 8.59 -13.08
C HIS A 356 -3.10 10.11 -12.87
N ASN A 357 -4.17 10.75 -13.35
CA ASN A 357 -4.46 12.15 -13.03
C ASN A 357 -5.47 12.21 -11.87
N ILE A 358 -4.95 12.18 -10.65
CA ILE A 358 -5.75 12.14 -9.43
C ILE A 358 -6.68 13.34 -9.32
N ASN A 359 -6.21 14.53 -9.70
CA ASN A 359 -7.00 15.75 -9.60
C ASN A 359 -8.26 15.66 -10.48
N VAL A 360 -8.12 15.15 -11.70
CA VAL A 360 -9.27 14.97 -12.60
C VAL A 360 -10.24 13.91 -12.06
N GLU A 361 -9.73 12.77 -11.61
CA GLU A 361 -10.59 11.68 -11.14
C GLU A 361 -11.32 12.02 -9.84
N THR A 362 -10.77 12.92 -9.02
CA THR A 362 -11.40 13.38 -7.77
C THR A 362 -12.20 14.68 -7.92
N MET A 363 -12.28 15.24 -9.11
CA MET A 363 -13.22 16.33 -9.38
C MET A 363 -14.65 15.82 -9.25
N THR A 364 -15.51 16.64 -8.65
CA THR A 364 -16.93 16.32 -8.46
C THR A 364 -17.79 17.52 -8.85
N GLY A 365 -19.07 17.25 -9.17
CA GLY A 365 -20.05 18.27 -9.46
C GLY A 365 -19.62 19.20 -10.60
N ILE A 366 -19.99 20.46 -10.51
CA ILE A 366 -19.77 21.49 -11.53
C ILE A 366 -18.31 21.60 -11.98
N THR A 367 -17.35 21.46 -11.07
CA THR A 367 -15.91 21.53 -11.40
C THR A 367 -15.50 20.44 -12.39
N LYS A 368 -16.04 19.22 -12.22
CA LYS A 368 -15.81 18.12 -13.15
C LYS A 368 -16.43 18.39 -14.51
N ASP A 369 -17.65 18.89 -14.49
CA ASP A 369 -18.40 19.19 -15.73
C ASP A 369 -17.70 20.31 -16.51
N ILE A 370 -17.28 21.39 -15.87
CA ILE A 370 -16.48 22.47 -16.49
C ILE A 370 -15.17 21.89 -17.08
N TYR A 371 -14.45 21.06 -16.32
CA TYR A 371 -13.24 20.43 -16.85
C TYR A 371 -13.53 19.58 -18.09
N THR A 372 -14.63 18.84 -18.11
CA THR A 372 -15.06 18.02 -19.26
C THR A 372 -15.29 18.89 -20.49
N LEU A 373 -15.99 20.02 -20.33
CA LEU A 373 -16.22 20.99 -21.42
C LEU A 373 -14.90 21.58 -21.95
N GLN A 374 -14.02 22.03 -21.04
CA GLN A 374 -12.71 22.60 -21.41
C GLN A 374 -11.80 21.56 -22.09
N ASN A 375 -11.78 20.33 -21.58
CA ASN A 375 -11.00 19.25 -22.15
C ASN A 375 -11.47 18.89 -23.57
N TYR A 376 -12.79 18.89 -23.81
CA TYR A 376 -13.36 18.67 -25.13
C TYR A 376 -12.91 19.74 -26.13
N LEU A 377 -12.95 21.01 -25.76
CA LEU A 377 -12.46 22.08 -26.64
C LEU A 377 -10.99 21.93 -27.03
N LYS A 378 -10.18 21.43 -26.09
CA LYS A 378 -8.72 21.27 -26.28
C LYS A 378 -8.37 20.02 -27.08
N ASN A 379 -9.00 18.89 -26.79
CA ASN A 379 -8.57 17.57 -27.23
C ASN A 379 -9.59 16.85 -28.15
N GLY A 380 -10.83 17.37 -28.27
CA GLY A 380 -11.92 16.68 -28.92
C GLY A 380 -12.49 15.52 -28.11
N ALA A 381 -13.35 14.73 -28.76
CA ALA A 381 -13.88 13.47 -28.23
C ALA A 381 -13.54 12.33 -29.20
N ILE A 382 -13.26 11.13 -28.66
CA ILE A 382 -12.81 9.97 -29.45
C ILE A 382 -14.00 9.28 -30.16
N ASN A 383 -15.20 9.37 -29.53
CA ASN A 383 -16.40 8.68 -30.01
C ASN A 383 -17.67 9.41 -29.59
N ASP A 384 -18.82 8.99 -30.11
CA ASP A 384 -20.11 9.61 -29.80
C ASP A 384 -20.55 9.44 -28.36
N PHE A 385 -20.11 8.41 -27.66
CA PHE A 385 -20.38 8.28 -26.23
C PHE A 385 -19.74 9.42 -25.42
N GLU A 386 -18.48 9.74 -25.70
CA GLU A 386 -17.81 10.88 -25.07
C GLU A 386 -18.46 12.21 -25.44
N LYS A 387 -18.91 12.39 -26.68
CA LYS A 387 -19.65 13.60 -27.10
C LYS A 387 -20.94 13.75 -26.31
N ARG A 388 -21.69 12.67 -26.08
CA ARG A 388 -22.91 12.70 -25.26
C ARG A 388 -22.62 13.06 -23.81
N GLU A 389 -21.52 12.58 -23.26
CA GLU A 389 -21.08 12.98 -21.92
C GLU A 389 -20.74 14.49 -21.87
N VAL A 390 -20.14 15.04 -22.91
CA VAL A 390 -19.88 16.49 -23.01
C VAL A 390 -21.19 17.27 -23.02
N ILE A 391 -22.16 16.87 -23.87
CA ILE A 391 -23.49 17.53 -23.96
C ILE A 391 -24.19 17.48 -22.59
N ARG A 392 -24.13 16.34 -21.91
CA ARG A 392 -24.73 16.16 -20.58
C ARG A 392 -24.17 17.14 -19.53
N CYS A 393 -22.92 17.59 -19.68
CA CYS A 393 -22.28 18.53 -18.75
C CYS A 393 -22.74 20.00 -18.96
N ILE A 394 -23.28 20.37 -20.13
CA ILE A 394 -23.57 21.76 -20.48
C ILE A 394 -24.61 22.37 -19.53
N ARG A 395 -25.80 21.78 -19.40
CA ARG A 395 -26.87 22.31 -18.55
C ARG A 395 -26.52 22.34 -17.06
N PRO A 396 -25.99 21.24 -16.44
CA PRO A 396 -25.61 21.26 -15.03
C PRO A 396 -24.62 22.36 -14.68
N VAL A 397 -23.70 22.70 -15.58
CA VAL A 397 -22.72 23.77 -15.34
C VAL A 397 -23.42 25.12 -15.28
N ILE A 398 -24.32 25.44 -16.22
CA ILE A 398 -25.09 26.69 -16.22
C ILE A 398 -26.01 26.76 -14.97
N GLU A 399 -26.80 25.72 -14.75
CA GLU A 399 -27.77 25.65 -13.67
C GLU A 399 -27.10 25.76 -12.30
N GLY A 400 -25.96 25.08 -12.11
CA GLY A 400 -25.24 25.11 -10.85
C GLY A 400 -24.58 26.48 -10.56
N ILE A 401 -23.99 27.11 -11.59
CA ILE A 401 -23.39 28.44 -11.42
C ILE A 401 -24.46 29.48 -11.17
N PHE A 402 -25.60 29.40 -11.87
CA PHE A 402 -26.72 30.35 -11.67
C PHE A 402 -27.30 30.21 -10.26
N ARG A 403 -27.54 29.01 -9.73
CA ARG A 403 -27.96 28.80 -8.34
C ARG A 403 -26.96 29.37 -7.33
N PHE A 404 -25.69 29.23 -7.59
CA PHE A 404 -24.65 29.76 -6.71
C PHE A 404 -24.59 31.31 -6.76
N LYS A 405 -24.71 31.90 -7.96
CA LYS A 405 -24.53 33.33 -8.15
C LYS A 405 -25.78 34.12 -7.81
N TYR A 406 -26.94 33.59 -8.11
CA TYR A 406 -28.26 34.21 -7.90
C TYR A 406 -29.02 33.46 -6.81
N LEU A 407 -28.44 33.50 -5.59
CA LEU A 407 -29.04 32.89 -4.40
C LEU A 407 -30.47 33.39 -4.20
N ASN A 408 -31.39 32.49 -3.92
CA ASN A 408 -32.82 32.71 -3.70
C ASN A 408 -33.66 33.03 -4.96
N GLU A 409 -33.05 33.17 -6.13
CA GLU A 409 -33.80 33.40 -7.38
C GLU A 409 -34.23 32.10 -8.06
N PHE A 410 -33.52 30.98 -7.76
CA PHE A 410 -33.77 29.67 -8.33
C PHE A 410 -33.81 28.60 -7.24
N THR A 411 -34.76 27.68 -7.38
CA THR A 411 -34.89 26.54 -6.45
C THR A 411 -34.16 25.31 -6.94
N ASP A 412 -33.94 24.32 -6.05
CA ASP A 412 -33.29 23.05 -6.40
C ASP A 412 -34.12 22.17 -7.36
N LYS A 413 -35.42 22.48 -7.52
CA LYS A 413 -36.36 21.75 -8.37
C LYS A 413 -36.49 22.34 -9.77
N GLU A 414 -35.90 23.48 -10.02
CA GLU A 414 -35.98 24.21 -11.29
C GLU A 414 -34.77 23.90 -12.16
N TRP A 415 -34.98 23.83 -13.45
CA TRP A 415 -33.99 23.54 -14.47
C TRP A 415 -33.82 24.71 -15.41
N LEU A 416 -32.86 24.68 -16.33
CA LEU A 416 -32.54 25.77 -17.24
C LEU A 416 -33.78 26.36 -17.95
N GLY A 417 -34.76 25.51 -18.34
CA GLY A 417 -36.01 25.99 -18.93
C GLY A 417 -36.81 26.92 -17.99
N ASN A 418 -36.89 26.60 -16.71
CA ASN A 418 -37.52 27.46 -15.70
C ASN A 418 -36.70 28.73 -15.47
N PHE A 419 -35.36 28.60 -15.46
CA PHE A 419 -34.48 29.77 -15.34
C PHE A 419 -34.71 30.79 -16.46
N LEU A 420 -34.92 30.33 -17.68
CA LEU A 420 -35.25 31.19 -18.82
C LEU A 420 -36.57 31.96 -18.60
N GLU A 421 -37.58 31.33 -18.03
CA GLU A 421 -38.84 32.02 -17.69
C GLU A 421 -38.61 33.11 -16.64
N HIS A 422 -37.87 32.85 -15.59
CA HIS A 422 -37.52 33.83 -14.57
C HIS A 422 -36.71 35.00 -15.15
N ILE A 423 -35.75 34.72 -16.03
CA ILE A 423 -34.92 35.74 -16.69
C ILE A 423 -35.84 36.63 -17.55
N ARG A 424 -36.67 36.03 -18.41
CA ARG A 424 -37.54 36.76 -19.30
C ARG A 424 -38.55 37.68 -18.55
N ASN A 425 -39.06 37.21 -17.41
CA ASN A 425 -40.06 37.92 -16.62
C ASN A 425 -39.43 38.83 -15.56
N SER A 426 -38.11 39.00 -15.55
CA SER A 426 -37.41 39.80 -14.56
C SER A 426 -37.56 41.30 -14.81
N ASP A 427 -37.84 42.05 -13.75
CA ASP A 427 -37.87 43.51 -13.75
C ASP A 427 -36.45 44.08 -13.77
N LYS A 428 -36.34 45.39 -14.15
CA LYS A 428 -35.03 46.08 -14.21
C LYS A 428 -34.27 46.11 -12.90
N ASP A 429 -34.96 46.01 -11.77
CA ASP A 429 -34.37 46.00 -10.43
C ASP A 429 -33.97 44.59 -9.99
N SER A 430 -34.36 43.54 -10.73
CA SER A 430 -33.99 42.16 -10.46
C SER A 430 -32.52 41.92 -10.79
N PRO A 431 -31.78 41.12 -9.96
CA PRO A 431 -30.43 40.69 -10.27
C PRO A 431 -30.35 39.85 -11.56
N LEU A 432 -31.49 39.27 -12.00
CA LEU A 432 -31.58 38.46 -13.21
C LEU A 432 -31.68 39.29 -14.49
N TYR A 433 -32.07 40.57 -14.39
CA TYR A 433 -32.37 41.41 -15.57
C TYR A 433 -31.21 41.46 -16.57
N ARG A 434 -30.00 41.55 -16.12
CA ARG A 434 -28.79 41.54 -16.97
C ARG A 434 -28.57 40.24 -17.74
N LEU A 435 -29.22 39.15 -17.33
CA LEU A 435 -29.15 37.87 -18.06
C LEU A 435 -30.01 37.88 -19.33
N ASN A 436 -30.92 38.89 -19.49
CA ASN A 436 -31.66 39.05 -20.73
C ASN A 436 -30.76 39.30 -21.94
N ASP A 437 -29.58 39.89 -21.75
CA ASP A 437 -28.60 40.06 -22.83
C ASP A 437 -28.09 38.71 -23.39
N TYR A 438 -28.23 37.63 -22.63
CA TYR A 438 -27.83 36.26 -23.00
C TYR A 438 -29.02 35.32 -23.19
N TYR A 439 -30.27 35.87 -23.16
CA TYR A 439 -31.47 35.04 -23.19
C TYR A 439 -31.55 34.14 -24.42
N ASP A 440 -31.31 34.68 -25.60
CA ASP A 440 -31.37 33.92 -26.86
C ASP A 440 -30.31 32.82 -26.91
N GLU A 441 -29.09 33.13 -26.48
CA GLU A 441 -27.98 32.14 -26.42
C GLU A 441 -28.27 31.03 -25.42
N LEU A 442 -28.83 31.36 -24.25
CA LEU A 442 -29.20 30.38 -23.22
C LEU A 442 -30.39 29.52 -23.70
N SER A 443 -31.33 30.09 -24.46
CA SER A 443 -32.45 29.37 -25.08
C SER A 443 -31.93 28.37 -26.11
N ASP A 444 -31.05 28.82 -27.01
CA ASP A 444 -30.39 27.95 -28.01
C ASP A 444 -29.67 26.77 -27.35
N ILE A 445 -28.88 27.02 -26.30
CA ILE A 445 -28.17 25.98 -25.54
C ILE A 445 -29.16 24.99 -24.92
N ASN A 446 -30.25 25.50 -24.32
CA ASN A 446 -31.26 24.63 -23.72
C ASN A 446 -31.93 23.73 -24.76
N ASP A 447 -32.28 24.28 -25.93
CA ASP A 447 -32.95 23.55 -26.99
C ASP A 447 -31.99 22.53 -27.65
N TYR A 448 -30.73 22.89 -27.86
CA TYR A 448 -29.70 21.96 -28.28
C TYR A 448 -29.57 20.77 -27.33
N CYS A 449 -29.47 21.04 -26.01
CA CYS A 449 -29.32 19.95 -25.02
C CYS A 449 -30.57 19.06 -24.93
N LYS A 450 -31.80 19.62 -25.16
CA LYS A 450 -33.04 18.83 -25.15
C LYS A 450 -33.08 17.74 -26.21
N GLN A 451 -32.44 17.92 -27.35
CA GLN A 451 -32.40 16.95 -28.44
C GLN A 451 -31.72 15.65 -27.97
N TYR A 452 -30.74 15.76 -27.09
CA TYR A 452 -29.92 14.65 -26.57
C TYR A 452 -30.34 14.22 -25.15
N HIS A 453 -31.47 14.69 -24.65
CA HIS A 453 -31.98 14.35 -23.33
C HIS A 453 -32.98 13.17 -23.39
N HIS A 454 -33.07 12.38 -22.32
CA HIS A 454 -33.97 11.22 -22.20
C HIS A 454 -35.45 11.54 -22.45
N SER A 455 -35.87 12.79 -22.38
CA SER A 455 -37.22 13.22 -22.77
C SER A 455 -37.49 13.11 -24.28
N ASN A 456 -36.44 13.04 -25.12
CA ASN A 456 -36.55 12.74 -26.53
C ASN A 456 -36.44 11.21 -26.71
N PRO A 457 -37.47 10.49 -27.16
CA PRO A 457 -37.41 9.02 -27.33
C PRO A 457 -36.28 8.53 -28.25
N LYS A 458 -35.83 9.40 -29.17
CA LYS A 458 -34.78 9.10 -30.15
C LYS A 458 -33.41 9.67 -29.79
N TYR A 459 -33.21 10.14 -28.58
CA TYR A 459 -32.00 10.84 -28.15
C TYR A 459 -30.71 10.07 -28.45
N MET A 460 -30.74 8.74 -28.45
CA MET A 460 -29.57 7.90 -28.76
C MET A 460 -29.29 7.77 -30.25
N GLU A 461 -30.28 8.05 -31.09
CA GLU A 461 -30.20 7.95 -32.56
C GLU A 461 -29.79 9.29 -33.22
N GLU A 462 -29.96 10.40 -32.50
CA GLU A 462 -29.61 11.73 -32.98
C GLU A 462 -28.11 11.84 -33.27
N PRO A 463 -27.70 12.22 -34.48
CA PRO A 463 -26.31 12.38 -34.84
C PRO A 463 -25.70 13.61 -34.11
N ILE A 464 -24.46 13.49 -33.64
CA ILE A 464 -23.75 14.57 -33.00
C ILE A 464 -22.69 15.12 -33.94
N PHE A 465 -22.88 16.34 -34.39
CA PHE A 465 -21.91 17.04 -35.24
C PHE A 465 -20.87 17.72 -34.34
N ASP A 466 -19.61 17.41 -34.57
CA ASP A 466 -18.51 17.87 -33.69
C ASP A 466 -18.36 19.40 -33.70
N GLU A 467 -18.56 20.01 -34.87
CA GLU A 467 -18.45 21.47 -35.05
C GLU A 467 -19.56 22.21 -34.30
N GLU A 468 -20.80 21.71 -34.36
CA GLU A 468 -21.93 22.24 -33.63
C GLU A 468 -21.75 22.10 -32.12
N LEU A 469 -21.39 20.91 -31.63
CA LEU A 469 -21.09 20.68 -30.24
C LEU A 469 -20.00 21.62 -29.72
N ARG A 470 -18.93 21.81 -30.51
CA ARG A 470 -17.85 22.72 -30.18
C ARG A 470 -18.33 24.17 -30.00
N GLN A 471 -19.23 24.64 -30.86
CA GLN A 471 -19.84 25.96 -30.79
C GLN A 471 -20.67 26.11 -29.48
N PHE A 472 -21.53 25.14 -29.16
CA PHE A 472 -22.36 25.20 -27.95
C PHE A 472 -21.54 25.11 -26.67
N VAL A 473 -20.48 24.30 -26.63
CA VAL A 473 -19.56 24.25 -25.50
C VAL A 473 -18.83 25.60 -25.34
N GLN A 474 -18.37 26.19 -26.44
CA GLN A 474 -17.72 27.50 -26.39
C GLN A 474 -18.67 28.62 -25.94
N LYS A 475 -19.93 28.67 -26.48
CA LYS A 475 -20.97 29.59 -26.01
C LYS A 475 -21.21 29.46 -24.51
N THR A 476 -21.37 28.21 -24.02
CA THR A 476 -21.55 27.92 -22.59
C THR A 476 -20.44 28.51 -21.74
N LEU A 477 -19.17 28.21 -22.07
CA LEU A 477 -18.02 28.70 -21.29
C LEU A 477 -17.87 30.22 -21.38
N ASN A 478 -18.19 30.83 -22.54
CA ASN A 478 -18.16 32.27 -22.70
C ASN A 478 -19.20 32.98 -21.80
N ILE A 479 -20.45 32.52 -21.81
CA ILE A 479 -21.50 33.06 -20.94
C ILE A 479 -21.04 33.01 -19.47
N LEU A 480 -20.48 31.87 -19.04
CA LEU A 480 -20.01 31.72 -17.66
C LEU A 480 -18.81 32.60 -17.30
N ALA A 481 -18.02 33.02 -18.27
CA ALA A 481 -16.90 33.94 -18.05
C ALA A 481 -17.36 35.42 -17.91
N TYR A 482 -18.49 35.79 -18.49
CA TYR A 482 -19.02 37.16 -18.44
C TYR A 482 -20.04 37.41 -17.32
N ILE A 483 -20.68 36.37 -16.86
CA ILE A 483 -21.60 36.40 -15.72
C ILE A 483 -20.84 36.35 -14.40
#